data_724725afe3a9da2c82fcffcb24fb7b37
#
_entry.id   724725afe3a9da2c82fcffcb24fb7b37
#
_cell.length_a   1.000
_cell.length_b   1.000
_cell.length_c   1.000
_cell.angle_alpha   90.00
_cell.angle_beta   90.00
_cell.angle_gamma   90.00
#
_symmetry.space_group_name_H-M   'P 1'
#
loop_
_entity.id
_entity.type
_entity.pdbx_description
1 polymer ?
#
loop_
_entity_poly.entity_id
_entity_poly.type
_entity_poly.pdbx_seq_one_letter_code
_entity_poly.pdbx_strand_id
1 'polypeptide(L)'
;MNRKLKTTLCAALVLLLTLSCCCVGFADEPMPVTVKAKAAVLMDVGTGKVLMSMNADEKLYPASVTKIMTLLLVTEALDSGKITLGDTVTASSSAASKGGSQIWLKEGEQMTVEELLKATAVYSANDACTALGELLAGSDEAFTAMINERARQLGMKNTHFDNCTGLDDTTTTHLTTAMDVAIMSRELLKHERITKYTTIWMDSLRGGATELVNTNKLVRFYKGTTGLKTGTTAKAGCCVSASAKRGNTHLIAVVMGSQTSDDRFNGAKAMLNWGFANYSTVTPRIDPSLITDVAVIGGVADYVHPALPKAASVLVKKGDEGKIKTDVELCIDVKAPVEKGQVLGKAVISLGDEKIGEYNIIAPEAVRALTFKDIFFRLLKALA
;
A
#
# COMPACT_ATOMS: atom_id res chain seq x y z
N MET A 1 50.60 15.10 -30.73
CA MET A 1 49.66 14.89 -29.61
C MET A 1 49.89 13.50 -29.06
N ASN A 2 50.42 13.41 -27.83
CA ASN A 2 50.89 12.17 -27.21
C ASN A 2 49.77 11.11 -27.05
N ARG A 3 50.08 9.82 -27.30
CA ARG A 3 49.16 8.69 -27.22
C ARG A 3 48.40 8.63 -25.88
N LYS A 4 49.04 9.03 -24.78
CA LYS A 4 48.41 9.18 -23.45
C LYS A 4 47.34 10.27 -23.38
N LEU A 5 47.51 11.38 -24.12
CA LEU A 5 46.56 12.49 -24.16
C LEU A 5 45.26 12.09 -24.94
N LYS A 6 45.43 11.28 -26.00
CA LYS A 6 44.28 10.74 -26.76
C LYS A 6 43.46 9.74 -25.95
N THR A 7 44.10 8.86 -25.17
CA THR A 7 43.38 7.90 -24.28
C THR A 7 42.68 8.61 -23.13
N THR A 8 43.27 9.65 -22.55
CA THR A 8 42.62 10.44 -21.48
C THR A 8 41.44 11.25 -22.03
N LEU A 9 41.55 11.80 -23.23
CA LEU A 9 40.46 12.54 -23.87
C LEU A 9 39.30 11.61 -24.27
N CYS A 10 39.56 10.40 -24.79
CA CYS A 10 38.54 9.39 -25.07
C CYS A 10 37.86 8.89 -23.81
N ALA A 11 38.61 8.66 -22.72
CA ALA A 11 38.03 8.25 -21.43
C ALA A 11 37.13 9.34 -20.81
N ALA A 12 37.54 10.61 -20.92
CA ALA A 12 36.74 11.74 -20.47
C ALA A 12 35.47 11.94 -21.31
N LEU A 13 35.54 11.71 -22.63
CA LEU A 13 34.36 11.79 -23.51
C LEU A 13 33.36 10.67 -23.26
N VAL A 14 33.83 9.45 -22.99
CA VAL A 14 32.97 8.32 -22.61
C VAL A 14 32.33 8.56 -21.25
N LEU A 15 33.04 9.11 -20.27
CA LEU A 15 32.51 9.48 -18.97
C LEU A 15 31.48 10.60 -19.06
N LEU A 16 31.65 11.59 -19.94
CA LEU A 16 30.65 12.64 -20.20
C LEU A 16 29.38 12.08 -20.88
N LEU A 17 29.51 11.12 -21.79
CA LEU A 17 28.38 10.47 -22.47
C LEU A 17 27.60 9.55 -21.53
N THR A 18 28.24 8.95 -20.54
CA THR A 18 27.51 8.11 -19.54
C THR A 18 26.82 8.94 -18.44
N LEU A 19 27.31 10.19 -18.17
CA LEU A 19 26.61 11.08 -17.23
C LEU A 19 25.38 11.80 -17.82
N SER A 20 25.25 11.87 -19.15
CA SER A 20 24.08 12.50 -19.78
C SER A 20 22.87 11.59 -19.94
N CYS A 21 22.94 10.33 -19.48
CA CYS A 21 21.88 9.33 -19.68
C CYS A 21 20.96 9.11 -18.45
N CYS A 22 21.00 9.97 -17.42
CA CYS A 22 20.21 9.79 -16.19
C CYS A 22 19.23 10.93 -15.88
N CYS A 23 18.81 11.71 -16.86
CA CYS A 23 17.66 12.60 -16.71
C CYS A 23 16.63 12.30 -17.80
N VAL A 24 16.05 11.09 -17.78
CA VAL A 24 14.75 10.90 -18.40
C VAL A 24 13.78 11.56 -17.44
N GLY A 25 13.58 12.86 -17.59
CA GLY A 25 12.38 13.50 -17.05
C GLY A 25 11.21 12.82 -17.75
N PHE A 26 10.41 12.08 -17.00
CA PHE A 26 9.09 11.67 -17.47
C PHE A 26 8.36 12.97 -17.77
N ALA A 27 8.25 13.34 -19.04
CA ALA A 27 7.29 14.34 -19.45
C ALA A 27 5.92 13.78 -19.00
N ASP A 28 5.23 14.51 -18.12
CA ASP A 28 3.88 14.15 -17.72
C ASP A 28 3.04 14.05 -19.02
N GLU A 29 2.68 12.80 -19.40
CA GLU A 29 1.70 12.64 -20.48
C GLU A 29 0.42 13.37 -20.05
N PRO A 30 -0.24 14.10 -20.98
CA PRO A 30 -1.41 14.85 -20.62
C PRO A 30 -2.45 13.92 -19.99
N MET A 31 -2.93 14.30 -18.79
CA MET A 31 -3.93 13.53 -18.06
C MET A 31 -5.15 13.27 -18.96
N PRO A 32 -5.59 12.00 -19.09
CA PRO A 32 -6.72 11.65 -19.96
C PRO A 32 -8.07 12.15 -19.43
N VAL A 33 -8.07 12.72 -18.22
CA VAL A 33 -9.25 13.33 -17.55
C VAL A 33 -8.88 14.66 -16.92
N THR A 34 -9.82 15.58 -16.85
CA THR A 34 -9.62 16.88 -16.20
C THR A 34 -9.73 16.74 -14.68
N VAL A 35 -8.67 17.16 -13.97
CA VAL A 35 -8.63 17.24 -12.51
C VAL A 35 -8.27 18.66 -12.09
N LYS A 36 -9.20 19.34 -11.39
CA LYS A 36 -8.98 20.70 -10.87
C LYS A 36 -8.32 20.63 -9.50
N ALA A 37 -7.00 20.43 -9.48
CA ALA A 37 -6.18 20.32 -8.28
C ALA A 37 -4.74 20.73 -8.58
N LYS A 38 -3.90 20.86 -7.55
CA LYS A 38 -2.46 21.09 -7.69
C LYS A 38 -1.73 19.80 -8.07
N ALA A 39 -2.08 18.69 -7.43
CA ALA A 39 -1.47 17.38 -7.70
C ALA A 39 -2.50 16.26 -7.64
N ALA A 40 -2.29 15.21 -8.42
CA ALA A 40 -3.15 14.04 -8.43
C ALA A 40 -2.39 12.75 -8.82
N VAL A 41 -2.84 11.60 -8.28
CA VAL A 41 -2.33 10.26 -8.62
C VAL A 41 -3.48 9.28 -8.67
N LEU A 42 -3.53 8.44 -9.71
CA LEU A 42 -4.34 7.23 -9.76
C LEU A 42 -3.42 6.01 -9.70
N MET A 43 -3.61 5.13 -8.72
CA MET A 43 -2.78 3.96 -8.47
C MET A 43 -3.64 2.71 -8.32
N ASP A 44 -3.16 1.58 -8.83
CA ASP A 44 -3.73 0.26 -8.53
C ASP A 44 -3.24 -0.24 -7.17
N VAL A 45 -4.15 -0.65 -6.30
CA VAL A 45 -3.82 -1.14 -4.94
C VAL A 45 -2.99 -2.41 -4.98
N GLY A 46 -3.36 -3.36 -5.85
CA GLY A 46 -2.72 -4.66 -5.92
C GLY A 46 -1.25 -4.59 -6.31
N THR A 47 -0.96 -3.95 -7.43
CA THR A 47 0.39 -3.88 -8.00
C THR A 47 1.19 -2.66 -7.55
N GLY A 48 0.52 -1.58 -7.14
CA GLY A 48 1.15 -0.28 -6.91
C GLY A 48 1.46 0.49 -8.21
N LYS A 49 0.99 -0.01 -9.36
CA LYS A 49 1.18 0.67 -10.65
C LYS A 49 0.46 2.01 -10.67
N VAL A 50 1.19 3.07 -10.99
CA VAL A 50 0.60 4.39 -11.24
C VAL A 50 0.01 4.37 -12.66
N LEU A 51 -1.28 4.73 -12.75
CA LEU A 51 -2.04 4.72 -14.00
C LEU A 51 -2.15 6.12 -14.62
N MET A 52 -2.12 7.13 -13.78
CA MET A 52 -1.98 8.53 -14.19
C MET A 52 -1.43 9.36 -13.02
N SER A 53 -0.75 10.44 -13.34
CA SER A 53 -0.19 11.38 -12.38
C SER A 53 -0.21 12.79 -12.91
N MET A 54 -0.27 13.75 -12.01
CA MET A 54 -0.17 15.17 -12.26
C MET A 54 0.57 15.80 -11.09
N ASN A 55 1.74 16.38 -11.30
CA ASN A 55 2.57 16.99 -10.27
C ASN A 55 2.72 16.08 -9.04
N ALA A 56 2.90 14.75 -9.28
CA ALA A 56 2.78 13.71 -8.24
C ALA A 56 3.71 13.91 -7.05
N ASP A 57 4.87 14.53 -7.28
CA ASP A 57 5.93 14.77 -6.29
C ASP A 57 5.96 16.22 -5.76
N GLU A 58 4.99 17.06 -6.14
CA GLU A 58 4.85 18.40 -5.56
C GLU A 58 4.55 18.32 -4.07
N LYS A 59 5.36 19.02 -3.25
CA LYS A 59 5.19 19.09 -1.80
C LYS A 59 4.03 20.01 -1.44
N LEU A 60 3.00 19.43 -0.85
CA LEU A 60 1.76 20.12 -0.48
C LEU A 60 1.37 19.79 0.97
N TYR A 61 0.58 20.67 1.57
CA TYR A 61 -0.04 20.40 2.87
C TYR A 61 -1.11 19.31 2.72
N PRO A 62 -1.07 18.25 3.53
CA PRO A 62 -2.04 17.14 3.46
C PRO A 62 -3.37 17.42 4.17
N ALA A 63 -3.41 18.36 5.09
CA ALA A 63 -4.49 18.49 6.07
C ALA A 63 -4.78 17.12 6.74
N SER A 64 -6.04 16.82 7.06
CA SER A 64 -6.43 15.56 7.73
C SER A 64 -6.22 14.29 6.90
N VAL A 65 -5.68 14.36 5.67
CA VAL A 65 -5.20 13.17 4.96
C VAL A 65 -4.02 12.52 5.72
N THR A 66 -3.28 13.28 6.52
CA THR A 66 -2.28 12.80 7.49
C THR A 66 -2.77 11.63 8.33
N LYS A 67 -4.05 11.62 8.72
CA LYS A 67 -4.65 10.59 9.57
C LYS A 67 -4.66 9.19 8.95
N ILE A 68 -4.35 9.07 7.65
CA ILE A 68 -4.11 7.76 7.03
C ILE A 68 -2.95 7.05 7.72
N MET A 69 -1.88 7.77 8.11
CA MET A 69 -0.77 7.19 8.87
C MET A 69 -1.20 6.75 10.28
N THR A 70 -2.03 7.55 10.96
CA THR A 70 -2.59 7.15 12.26
C THR A 70 -3.44 5.89 12.13
N LEU A 71 -4.36 5.86 11.14
CA LEU A 71 -5.18 4.68 10.87
C LEU A 71 -4.33 3.46 10.52
N LEU A 72 -3.24 3.63 9.78
CA LEU A 72 -2.30 2.57 9.44
C LEU A 72 -1.66 1.98 10.71
N LEU A 73 -1.02 2.80 11.54
CA LEU A 73 -0.32 2.33 12.74
C LEU A 73 -1.28 1.71 13.76
N VAL A 74 -2.48 2.25 13.94
CA VAL A 74 -3.51 1.67 14.79
C VAL A 74 -3.96 0.30 14.25
N THR A 75 -4.13 0.18 12.93
CA THR A 75 -4.53 -1.07 12.30
C THR A 75 -3.43 -2.13 12.38
N GLU A 76 -2.16 -1.75 12.17
CA GLU A 76 -0.99 -2.63 12.36
C GLU A 76 -0.89 -3.12 13.82
N ALA A 77 -1.16 -2.25 14.80
CA ALA A 77 -1.17 -2.63 16.21
C ALA A 77 -2.31 -3.60 16.57
N LEU A 78 -3.49 -3.42 15.96
CA LEU A 78 -4.63 -4.35 16.08
C LEU A 78 -4.34 -5.71 15.43
N ASP A 79 -3.71 -5.72 14.26
CA ASP A 79 -3.42 -6.95 13.53
C ASP A 79 -2.28 -7.76 14.17
N SER A 80 -1.33 -7.07 14.83
CA SER A 80 -0.27 -7.73 15.62
C SER A 80 -0.72 -8.13 17.04
N GLY A 81 -1.94 -7.77 17.46
CA GLY A 81 -2.45 -8.05 18.80
C GLY A 81 -1.84 -7.18 19.91
N LYS A 82 -1.11 -6.11 19.55
CA LYS A 82 -0.56 -5.15 20.52
C LYS A 82 -1.66 -4.39 21.26
N ILE A 83 -2.78 -4.13 20.60
CA ILE A 83 -4.00 -3.55 21.15
C ILE A 83 -5.21 -4.32 20.65
N THR A 84 -6.34 -4.17 21.34
CA THR A 84 -7.64 -4.73 20.93
C THR A 84 -8.67 -3.62 20.72
N LEU A 85 -9.73 -3.91 19.97
CA LEU A 85 -10.83 -2.96 19.75
C LEU A 85 -11.54 -2.56 21.05
N GLY A 86 -11.56 -3.46 22.04
CA GLY A 86 -12.22 -3.25 23.33
C GLY A 86 -11.34 -2.53 24.36
N ASP A 87 -10.07 -2.30 24.09
CA ASP A 87 -9.19 -1.62 25.04
C ASP A 87 -9.71 -0.20 25.32
N THR A 88 -9.67 0.17 26.58
CA THR A 88 -10.11 1.49 27.03
C THR A 88 -8.97 2.49 26.93
N VAL A 89 -9.24 3.62 26.28
CA VAL A 89 -8.34 4.76 26.12
C VAL A 89 -8.86 5.91 26.96
N THR A 90 -8.04 6.45 27.84
CA THR A 90 -8.35 7.66 28.64
C THR A 90 -7.80 8.88 27.89
N ALA A 91 -8.67 9.81 27.54
CA ALA A 91 -8.28 11.04 26.86
C ALA A 91 -7.42 11.94 27.76
N SER A 92 -6.25 12.31 27.27
CA SER A 92 -5.37 13.30 27.93
C SER A 92 -5.88 14.72 27.75
N SER A 93 -5.33 15.66 28.51
CA SER A 93 -5.57 17.08 28.29
C SER A 93 -5.08 17.54 26.90
N SER A 94 -3.97 16.97 26.41
CA SER A 94 -3.46 17.22 25.08
C SER A 94 -4.45 16.78 24.00
N ALA A 95 -4.99 15.56 24.06
CA ALA A 95 -6.01 15.09 23.13
C ALA A 95 -7.28 15.94 23.18
N ALA A 96 -7.79 16.23 24.39
CA ALA A 96 -9.01 17.02 24.60
C ALA A 96 -8.88 18.47 24.11
N SER A 97 -7.67 19.02 24.06
CA SER A 97 -7.41 20.42 23.63
C SER A 97 -7.30 20.59 22.12
N LYS A 98 -7.32 19.50 21.33
CA LYS A 98 -7.12 19.60 19.86
C LYS A 98 -8.26 20.33 19.19
N GLY A 99 -7.91 21.32 18.36
CA GLY A 99 -8.86 22.06 17.55
C GLY A 99 -9.31 21.34 16.28
N GLY A 100 -10.12 22.00 15.47
CA GLY A 100 -10.63 21.50 14.20
C GLY A 100 -11.78 20.50 14.36
N SER A 101 -11.83 19.44 13.55
CA SER A 101 -12.86 18.40 13.69
C SER A 101 -12.66 17.59 14.97
N GLN A 102 -13.69 17.47 15.81
CA GLN A 102 -13.62 16.88 17.15
C GLN A 102 -14.92 16.12 17.47
N ILE A 103 -14.80 15.11 18.32
CA ILE A 103 -15.95 14.53 19.04
C ILE A 103 -16.11 15.11 20.45
N TRP A 104 -15.33 16.16 20.76
CA TRP A 104 -15.35 16.90 22.01
C TRP A 104 -15.01 16.00 23.21
N LEU A 105 -13.90 15.27 23.11
CA LEU A 105 -13.35 14.50 24.22
C LEU A 105 -13.06 15.45 25.41
N LYS A 106 -13.43 15.00 26.61
CA LYS A 106 -13.04 15.66 27.85
C LYS A 106 -11.80 14.98 28.43
N GLU A 107 -10.94 15.74 29.06
CA GLU A 107 -9.84 15.16 29.84
C GLU A 107 -10.37 14.12 30.83
N GLY A 108 -9.75 12.95 30.86
CA GLY A 108 -10.18 11.81 31.69
C GLY A 108 -11.36 11.00 31.12
N GLU A 109 -11.97 11.44 30.03
CA GLU A 109 -13.02 10.64 29.38
C GLU A 109 -12.45 9.33 28.82
N GLN A 110 -13.19 8.24 29.03
CA GLN A 110 -12.82 6.92 28.58
C GLN A 110 -13.66 6.47 27.39
N MET A 111 -13.01 6.03 26.33
CA MET A 111 -13.63 5.46 25.15
C MET A 111 -12.84 4.22 24.69
N THR A 112 -13.49 3.34 23.96
CA THR A 112 -12.81 2.16 23.37
C THR A 112 -11.97 2.56 22.16
N VAL A 113 -10.95 1.75 21.85
CA VAL A 113 -10.17 1.87 20.61
C VAL A 113 -11.10 1.89 19.40
N GLU A 114 -12.14 1.06 19.37
CA GLU A 114 -13.09 1.01 18.26
C GLU A 114 -13.86 2.32 18.07
N GLU A 115 -14.34 2.94 19.15
CA GLU A 115 -15.05 4.21 19.08
C GLU A 115 -14.15 5.34 18.58
N LEU A 116 -12.92 5.42 19.09
CA LEU A 116 -11.94 6.41 18.65
C LEU A 116 -11.49 6.18 17.19
N LEU A 117 -11.36 4.91 16.78
CA LEU A 117 -11.05 4.55 15.39
C LEU A 117 -12.19 4.98 14.44
N LYS A 118 -13.45 4.74 14.82
CA LYS A 118 -14.62 5.23 14.08
C LYS A 118 -14.63 6.75 13.99
N ALA A 119 -14.43 7.46 15.11
CA ALA A 119 -14.38 8.93 15.14
C ALA A 119 -13.29 9.48 14.20
N THR A 120 -12.11 8.86 14.20
CA THR A 120 -10.97 9.25 13.35
C THR A 120 -11.24 8.99 11.86
N ALA A 121 -11.76 7.81 11.51
CA ALA A 121 -11.98 7.39 10.13
C ALA A 121 -13.19 8.09 9.49
N VAL A 122 -14.30 8.20 10.20
CA VAL A 122 -15.58 8.70 9.70
C VAL A 122 -15.65 10.22 9.78
N TYR A 123 -15.51 10.76 10.98
CA TYR A 123 -15.70 12.19 11.27
C TYR A 123 -14.41 13.00 11.19
N SER A 124 -13.25 12.32 11.11
CA SER A 124 -11.95 12.98 11.07
C SER A 124 -11.55 13.65 12.39
N ALA A 125 -12.04 13.17 13.53
CA ALA A 125 -11.84 13.77 14.84
C ALA A 125 -10.35 13.84 15.22
N ASN A 126 -9.86 15.04 15.53
CA ASN A 126 -8.46 15.31 15.89
C ASN A 126 -8.16 14.81 17.30
N ASP A 127 -9.06 15.04 18.23
CA ASP A 127 -8.98 14.57 19.62
C ASP A 127 -8.90 13.04 19.70
N ALA A 128 -9.78 12.33 19.00
CA ALA A 128 -9.75 10.86 18.89
C ALA A 128 -8.46 10.36 18.23
N CYS A 129 -8.00 11.02 17.17
CA CYS A 129 -6.75 10.69 16.49
C CYS A 129 -5.54 10.81 17.43
N THR A 130 -5.47 11.89 18.21
CA THR A 130 -4.39 12.12 19.17
C THR A 130 -4.45 11.10 20.31
N ALA A 131 -5.63 10.81 20.86
CA ALA A 131 -5.78 9.81 21.93
C ALA A 131 -5.33 8.40 21.48
N LEU A 132 -5.63 8.01 20.23
CA LEU A 132 -5.12 6.75 19.65
C LEU A 132 -3.60 6.77 19.49
N GLY A 133 -3.03 7.92 19.08
CA GLY A 133 -1.58 8.07 18.97
C GLY A 133 -0.88 7.95 20.33
N GLU A 134 -1.41 8.62 21.34
CA GLU A 134 -0.90 8.56 22.72
C GLU A 134 -0.99 7.14 23.30
N LEU A 135 -2.05 6.39 23.00
CA LEU A 135 -2.15 4.97 23.37
C LEU A 135 -0.99 4.13 22.81
N LEU A 136 -0.58 4.39 21.56
CA LEU A 136 0.46 3.60 20.90
C LEU A 136 1.87 3.99 21.30
N ALA A 137 2.12 5.28 21.58
CA ALA A 137 3.46 5.83 21.75
C ALA A 137 3.70 6.57 23.08
N GLY A 138 2.66 6.79 23.88
CA GLY A 138 2.74 7.46 25.19
C GLY A 138 2.59 8.99 25.12
N SER A 139 2.86 9.64 23.98
CA SER A 139 2.62 11.08 23.76
C SER A 139 2.39 11.40 22.29
N ASP A 140 1.83 12.59 21.99
CA ASP A 140 1.61 13.07 20.62
C ASP A 140 2.95 13.25 19.87
N GLU A 141 3.99 13.74 20.56
CA GLU A 141 5.33 13.91 19.99
C GLU A 141 5.97 12.56 19.63
N ALA A 142 5.91 11.59 20.56
CA ALA A 142 6.43 10.24 20.32
C ALA A 142 5.67 9.55 19.18
N PHE A 143 4.35 9.76 19.11
CA PHE A 143 3.55 9.23 18.01
C PHE A 143 3.87 9.91 16.69
N THR A 144 4.09 11.22 16.67
CA THR A 144 4.54 11.97 15.48
C THR A 144 5.88 11.44 14.98
N ALA A 145 6.82 11.13 15.88
CA ALA A 145 8.08 10.47 15.50
C ALA A 145 7.82 9.08 14.89
N MET A 146 6.90 8.30 15.48
CA MET A 146 6.52 6.97 14.98
C MET A 146 5.93 7.02 13.57
N ILE A 147 5.02 7.96 13.26
CA ILE A 147 4.44 8.10 11.90
C ILE A 147 5.50 8.55 10.89
N ASN A 148 6.45 9.41 11.25
CA ASN A 148 7.56 9.80 10.36
C ASN A 148 8.51 8.63 10.08
N GLU A 149 8.83 7.81 11.09
CA GLU A 149 9.65 6.62 10.90
C GLU A 149 8.92 5.61 9.98
N ARG A 150 7.61 5.42 10.17
CA ARG A 150 6.84 4.53 9.28
C ARG A 150 6.78 5.07 7.85
N ALA A 151 6.61 6.38 7.67
CA ALA A 151 6.67 7.02 6.37
C ALA A 151 8.03 6.78 5.67
N ARG A 152 9.14 6.91 6.42
CA ARG A 152 10.49 6.59 5.91
C ARG A 152 10.62 5.13 5.47
N GLN A 153 10.09 4.17 6.26
CA GLN A 153 10.08 2.74 5.93
C GLN A 153 9.27 2.43 4.67
N LEU A 154 8.19 3.18 4.43
CA LEU A 154 7.38 3.07 3.22
C LEU A 154 8.03 3.73 2.00
N GLY A 155 9.16 4.42 2.16
CA GLY A 155 9.84 5.12 1.08
C GLY A 155 9.22 6.46 0.70
N MET A 156 8.44 7.08 1.59
CA MET A 156 7.81 8.39 1.41
C MET A 156 8.85 9.51 1.58
N LYS A 157 9.68 9.70 0.55
CA LYS A 157 10.90 10.54 0.62
C LYS A 157 10.61 12.04 0.71
N ASN A 158 9.42 12.47 0.30
CA ASN A 158 9.03 13.87 0.24
C ASN A 158 8.01 14.23 1.33
N THR A 159 7.91 13.41 2.37
CA THR A 159 6.93 13.57 3.45
C THR A 159 7.60 13.87 4.78
N HIS A 160 7.05 14.85 5.48
CA HIS A 160 7.33 15.13 6.89
C HIS A 160 6.05 15.56 7.60
N PHE A 161 5.76 14.95 8.73
CA PHE A 161 4.62 15.26 9.57
C PHE A 161 5.07 15.92 10.88
N ASP A 162 4.49 17.07 11.23
CA ASP A 162 4.75 17.76 12.50
C ASP A 162 3.74 17.38 13.58
N ASN A 163 2.65 16.70 13.20
CA ASN A 163 1.61 16.18 14.10
C ASN A 163 0.85 15.03 13.43
N CYS A 164 0.04 14.32 14.20
CA CYS A 164 -0.74 13.18 13.71
C CYS A 164 -2.09 13.58 13.07
N THR A 165 -2.51 14.83 13.16
CA THR A 165 -3.86 15.29 12.78
C THR A 165 -3.93 15.96 11.42
N GLY A 166 -2.83 16.59 10.98
CA GLY A 166 -2.76 17.38 9.77
C GLY A 166 -3.13 18.85 9.94
N LEU A 167 -3.21 19.36 11.18
CA LEU A 167 -3.31 20.79 11.43
C LEU A 167 -2.01 21.49 11.00
N ASP A 168 -2.13 22.59 10.28
CA ASP A 168 -1.02 23.29 9.65
C ASP A 168 -0.89 24.78 10.02
N ASP A 169 -1.67 25.23 11.01
CA ASP A 169 -1.75 26.64 11.40
C ASP A 169 -0.39 27.18 11.87
N THR A 170 0.37 26.39 12.60
CA THR A 170 1.64 26.78 13.26
C THR A 170 2.89 26.21 12.57
N THR A 171 2.74 25.50 11.46
CA THR A 171 3.86 24.81 10.78
C THR A 171 4.00 25.18 9.32
N THR A 172 5.22 25.04 8.79
CA THR A 172 5.57 25.18 7.38
C THR A 172 6.21 23.92 6.82
N THR A 173 6.47 22.92 7.66
CA THR A 173 7.20 21.69 7.33
C THR A 173 6.30 20.46 7.22
N HIS A 174 5.02 20.56 7.63
CA HIS A 174 4.03 19.49 7.52
C HIS A 174 3.61 19.26 6.06
N LEU A 175 4.46 18.61 5.30
CA LEU A 175 4.31 18.47 3.85
C LEU A 175 4.34 17.01 3.42
N THR A 176 3.63 16.71 2.34
CA THR A 176 3.65 15.40 1.65
C THR A 176 3.43 15.61 0.15
N THR A 177 3.37 14.54 -0.62
CA THR A 177 3.08 14.56 -2.06
C THR A 177 1.89 13.67 -2.39
N ALA A 178 1.27 13.84 -3.56
CA ALA A 178 0.20 12.96 -3.99
C ALA A 178 0.67 11.51 -4.15
N MET A 179 1.93 11.31 -4.56
CA MET A 179 2.56 9.99 -4.64
C MET A 179 2.69 9.35 -3.25
N ASP A 180 3.25 10.08 -2.28
CA ASP A 180 3.45 9.56 -0.92
C ASP A 180 2.10 9.26 -0.25
N VAL A 181 1.07 10.09 -0.48
CA VAL A 181 -0.30 9.80 -0.03
C VAL A 181 -0.84 8.52 -0.67
N ALA A 182 -0.59 8.27 -1.95
CA ALA A 182 -1.00 7.02 -2.60
C ALA A 182 -0.26 5.81 -1.99
N ILE A 183 1.03 5.93 -1.66
CA ILE A 183 1.83 4.88 -1.01
C ILE A 183 1.25 4.53 0.36
N MET A 184 1.04 5.50 1.26
CA MET A 184 0.48 5.21 2.59
C MET A 184 -0.96 4.70 2.52
N SER A 185 -1.75 5.18 1.56
CA SER A 185 -3.11 4.70 1.32
C SER A 185 -3.14 3.25 0.86
N ARG A 186 -2.22 2.87 -0.03
CA ARG A 186 -2.06 1.50 -0.49
C ARG A 186 -1.65 0.57 0.65
N GLU A 187 -0.73 1.00 1.51
CA GLU A 187 -0.32 0.21 2.66
C GLU A 187 -1.49 -0.03 3.61
N LEU A 188 -2.24 1.02 3.97
CA LEU A 188 -3.42 0.91 4.81
C LEU A 188 -4.46 -0.07 4.23
N LEU A 189 -4.66 -0.08 2.91
CA LEU A 189 -5.64 -0.95 2.24
C LEU A 189 -5.22 -2.42 2.18
N LYS A 190 -4.00 -2.80 2.53
CA LYS A 190 -3.61 -4.20 2.73
C LYS A 190 -4.26 -4.81 3.97
N HIS A 191 -4.67 -3.98 4.91
CA HIS A 191 -5.36 -4.36 6.14
C HIS A 191 -6.87 -4.34 5.90
N GLU A 192 -7.47 -5.48 5.62
CA GLU A 192 -8.92 -5.59 5.27
C GLU A 192 -9.84 -4.98 6.32
N ARG A 193 -9.41 -4.99 7.59
CA ARG A 193 -10.15 -4.44 8.73
C ARG A 193 -10.56 -2.98 8.54
N ILE A 194 -9.70 -2.16 7.94
CA ILE A 194 -9.92 -0.71 7.86
C ILE A 194 -11.15 -0.33 7.04
N THR A 195 -11.47 -1.12 6.01
CA THR A 195 -12.61 -0.83 5.14
C THR A 195 -13.94 -0.90 5.88
N LYS A 196 -14.04 -1.66 6.99
CA LYS A 196 -15.22 -1.68 7.85
C LYS A 196 -15.54 -0.30 8.43
N TYR A 197 -14.52 0.53 8.69
CA TYR A 197 -14.66 1.85 9.28
C TYR A 197 -14.72 2.95 8.21
N THR A 198 -13.87 2.89 7.20
CA THR A 198 -13.80 3.93 6.16
C THR A 198 -15.01 3.96 5.23
N THR A 199 -15.81 2.88 5.20
CA THR A 199 -17.05 2.79 4.41
C THR A 199 -18.32 3.12 5.21
N ILE A 200 -18.23 3.39 6.50
CA ILE A 200 -19.36 3.86 7.30
C ILE A 200 -19.79 5.24 6.77
N TRP A 201 -21.05 5.39 6.37
CA TRP A 201 -21.60 6.69 5.98
C TRP A 201 -22.04 7.50 7.20
N MET A 202 -22.79 6.90 8.10
CA MET A 202 -23.27 7.50 9.35
C MET A 202 -23.20 6.47 10.47
N ASP A 203 -22.80 6.90 11.64
CA ASP A 203 -22.78 6.13 12.88
C ASP A 203 -22.95 7.09 14.07
N SER A 204 -22.95 6.57 15.28
CA SER A 204 -23.00 7.37 16.50
C SER A 204 -22.08 6.80 17.56
N LEU A 205 -21.73 7.65 18.53
CA LEU A 205 -20.96 7.31 19.74
C LEU A 205 -21.78 7.66 20.97
N ARG A 206 -21.30 7.21 22.14
CA ARG A 206 -21.91 7.55 23.45
C ARG A 206 -23.41 7.22 23.49
N GLY A 207 -23.79 6.03 23.00
CA GLY A 207 -25.18 5.59 22.99
C GLY A 207 -26.12 6.45 22.13
N GLY A 208 -25.60 7.11 21.08
CA GLY A 208 -26.38 7.95 20.18
C GLY A 208 -26.22 9.46 20.42
N ALA A 209 -25.50 9.86 21.48
CA ALA A 209 -25.35 11.30 21.83
C ALA A 209 -24.42 12.07 20.90
N THR A 210 -23.55 11.40 20.14
CA THR A 210 -22.63 12.02 19.18
C THR A 210 -22.80 11.38 17.82
N GLU A 211 -23.36 12.10 16.86
CA GLU A 211 -23.50 11.63 15.49
C GLU A 211 -22.20 11.76 14.71
N LEU A 212 -21.88 10.75 13.92
CA LEU A 212 -20.76 10.74 12.98
C LEU A 212 -21.29 10.70 11.55
N VAL A 213 -20.87 11.65 10.73
CA VAL A 213 -21.13 11.64 9.28
C VAL A 213 -19.82 11.63 8.54
N ASN A 214 -19.67 10.72 7.59
CA ASN A 214 -18.41 10.57 6.85
C ASN A 214 -18.10 11.81 6.01
N THR A 215 -16.91 12.35 6.21
CA THR A 215 -16.42 13.49 5.44
C THR A 215 -16.17 13.16 3.96
N ASN A 216 -15.99 11.87 3.64
CA ASN A 216 -15.85 11.38 2.28
C ASN A 216 -17.22 11.07 1.64
N LYS A 217 -17.78 12.03 0.97
CA LYS A 217 -19.10 11.89 0.28
C LYS A 217 -19.13 10.74 -0.74
N LEU A 218 -17.99 10.26 -1.25
CA LEU A 218 -17.96 9.15 -2.19
C LEU A 218 -18.45 7.84 -1.56
N VAL A 219 -18.32 7.67 -0.25
CA VAL A 219 -18.85 6.52 0.48
C VAL A 219 -20.33 6.30 0.19
N ARG A 220 -21.12 7.37 0.12
CA ARG A 220 -22.54 7.31 -0.20
C ARG A 220 -22.83 7.35 -1.70
N PHE A 221 -22.07 8.17 -2.45
CA PHE A 221 -22.46 8.59 -3.80
C PHE A 221 -21.61 8.00 -4.93
N TYR A 222 -20.66 7.09 -4.62
CA TYR A 222 -19.84 6.42 -5.63
C TYR A 222 -19.77 4.92 -5.40
N LYS A 223 -20.31 4.14 -6.34
CA LYS A 223 -20.40 2.68 -6.22
C LYS A 223 -19.02 2.02 -6.09
N GLY A 224 -18.88 1.21 -5.05
CA GLY A 224 -17.67 0.44 -4.79
C GLY A 224 -16.61 1.18 -3.96
N THR A 225 -16.92 2.37 -3.42
CA THR A 225 -16.01 3.11 -2.53
C THR A 225 -15.61 2.25 -1.33
N THR A 226 -14.30 2.18 -1.05
CA THR A 226 -13.70 1.51 0.11
C THR A 226 -13.08 2.50 1.11
N GLY A 227 -13.12 3.78 0.82
CA GLY A 227 -12.62 4.86 1.68
C GLY A 227 -11.94 5.95 0.85
N LEU A 228 -10.92 6.66 1.34
CA LEU A 228 -10.27 6.55 2.64
C LEU A 228 -10.50 7.81 3.46
N LYS A 229 -9.82 8.93 3.08
CA LYS A 229 -9.75 10.13 3.93
C LYS A 229 -9.81 11.42 3.14
N THR A 230 -10.48 12.41 3.70
CA THR A 230 -10.47 13.80 3.22
C THR A 230 -9.62 14.67 4.14
N GLY A 231 -9.17 15.81 3.62
CA GLY A 231 -8.52 16.86 4.37
C GLY A 231 -8.90 18.24 3.82
N THR A 232 -8.97 19.23 4.70
CA THR A 232 -9.21 20.63 4.30
C THR A 232 -8.62 21.56 5.34
N THR A 233 -7.76 22.49 4.90
CA THR A 233 -7.29 23.65 5.67
C THR A 233 -7.17 24.82 4.68
N ALA A 234 -6.92 26.03 5.19
CA ALA A 234 -6.69 27.19 4.34
C ALA A 234 -5.43 27.02 3.46
N LYS A 235 -4.34 26.42 4.00
CA LYS A 235 -3.10 26.19 3.26
C LYS A 235 -3.20 25.01 2.28
N ALA A 236 -3.82 23.91 2.71
CA ALA A 236 -3.94 22.69 1.92
C ALA A 236 -4.98 22.80 0.77
N GLY A 237 -5.98 23.67 0.91
CA GLY A 237 -7.17 23.57 0.09
C GLY A 237 -7.96 22.29 0.38
N CYS A 238 -8.64 21.74 -0.60
CA CYS A 238 -9.42 20.52 -0.48
C CYS A 238 -8.65 19.31 -1.01
N CYS A 239 -8.36 18.34 -0.13
CA CYS A 239 -7.63 17.12 -0.44
C CYS A 239 -8.51 15.88 -0.22
N VAL A 240 -8.26 14.81 -0.98
CA VAL A 240 -8.87 13.49 -0.78
C VAL A 240 -7.92 12.39 -1.24
N SER A 241 -7.81 11.34 -0.42
CA SER A 241 -7.44 10.01 -0.87
C SER A 241 -8.72 9.18 -0.92
N ALA A 242 -9.16 8.85 -2.12
CA ALA A 242 -10.35 8.05 -2.37
C ALA A 242 -9.96 6.69 -2.91
N SER A 243 -10.60 5.62 -2.42
CA SER A 243 -10.40 4.28 -2.96
C SER A 243 -11.74 3.64 -3.31
N ALA A 244 -11.71 2.81 -4.36
CA ALA A 244 -12.89 2.05 -4.78
C ALA A 244 -12.48 0.70 -5.37
N LYS A 245 -13.33 -0.32 -5.17
CA LYS A 245 -13.14 -1.67 -5.68
C LYS A 245 -14.33 -2.09 -6.54
N ARG A 246 -14.05 -2.61 -7.73
CA ARG A 246 -15.05 -3.21 -8.63
C ARG A 246 -14.52 -4.54 -9.15
N GLY A 247 -15.17 -5.63 -8.78
CA GLY A 247 -14.62 -6.97 -9.01
C GLY A 247 -13.27 -7.13 -8.31
N ASN A 248 -12.25 -7.54 -9.05
CA ASN A 248 -10.89 -7.69 -8.52
C ASN A 248 -10.05 -6.39 -8.61
N THR A 249 -10.50 -5.40 -9.37
CA THR A 249 -9.77 -4.14 -9.55
C THR A 249 -10.04 -3.20 -8.39
N HIS A 250 -8.98 -2.76 -7.71
CA HIS A 250 -9.03 -1.86 -6.56
C HIS A 250 -8.10 -0.67 -6.82
N LEU A 251 -8.66 0.54 -6.90
CA LEU A 251 -7.95 1.75 -7.28
C LEU A 251 -7.95 2.77 -6.15
N ILE A 252 -6.89 3.58 -6.10
CA ILE A 252 -6.74 4.76 -5.24
C ILE A 252 -6.63 5.97 -6.16
N ALA A 253 -7.46 6.98 -5.92
CA ALA A 253 -7.36 8.30 -6.52
C ALA A 253 -7.02 9.33 -5.44
N VAL A 254 -5.82 9.89 -5.50
CA VAL A 254 -5.38 10.99 -4.65
C VAL A 254 -5.54 12.28 -5.40
N VAL A 255 -6.18 13.27 -4.77
CA VAL A 255 -6.35 14.63 -5.30
C VAL A 255 -5.97 15.60 -4.19
N MET A 256 -5.01 16.50 -4.44
CA MET A 256 -4.49 17.45 -3.47
C MET A 256 -4.55 18.89 -3.98
N GLY A 257 -4.91 19.82 -3.09
CA GLY A 257 -4.89 21.23 -3.40
C GLY A 257 -6.00 21.70 -4.33
N SER A 258 -7.17 21.06 -4.33
CA SER A 258 -8.36 21.57 -5.02
C SER A 258 -8.89 22.83 -4.34
N GLN A 259 -9.49 23.74 -5.12
CA GLN A 259 -10.09 24.97 -4.57
C GLN A 259 -11.39 24.68 -3.81
N THR A 260 -12.19 23.72 -4.30
CA THR A 260 -13.48 23.39 -3.70
C THR A 260 -13.59 21.91 -3.34
N SER A 261 -14.50 21.61 -2.41
CA SER A 261 -14.85 20.23 -2.07
C SER A 261 -15.38 19.45 -3.27
N ASP A 262 -16.12 20.10 -4.15
CA ASP A 262 -16.69 19.43 -5.32
C ASP A 262 -15.62 19.13 -6.37
N ASP A 263 -14.64 20.01 -6.55
CA ASP A 263 -13.51 19.77 -7.48
C ASP A 263 -12.71 18.53 -7.08
N ARG A 264 -12.36 18.34 -5.77
CA ARG A 264 -11.63 17.15 -5.32
C ARG A 264 -12.43 15.88 -5.56
N PHE A 265 -13.74 15.87 -5.27
CA PHE A 265 -14.56 14.67 -5.47
C PHE A 265 -14.83 14.40 -6.96
N ASN A 266 -15.04 15.43 -7.78
CA ASN A 266 -15.20 15.26 -9.21
C ASN A 266 -13.92 14.76 -9.87
N GLY A 267 -12.76 15.30 -9.48
CA GLY A 267 -11.45 14.81 -9.93
C GLY A 267 -11.24 13.32 -9.57
N ALA A 268 -11.46 12.96 -8.30
CA ALA A 268 -11.33 11.57 -7.86
C ALA A 268 -12.29 10.63 -8.61
N LYS A 269 -13.56 11.01 -8.80
CA LYS A 269 -14.53 10.25 -9.60
C LYS A 269 -14.11 10.06 -11.03
N ALA A 270 -13.63 11.14 -11.68
CA ALA A 270 -13.18 11.09 -13.07
C ALA A 270 -12.00 10.11 -13.24
N MET A 271 -11.01 10.19 -12.34
CA MET A 271 -9.85 9.29 -12.34
C MET A 271 -10.26 7.84 -12.11
N LEU A 272 -11.07 7.56 -11.08
CA LEU A 272 -11.57 6.21 -10.79
C LEU A 272 -12.40 5.64 -11.96
N ASN A 273 -13.29 6.44 -12.54
CA ASN A 273 -14.10 6.01 -13.69
C ASN A 273 -13.22 5.65 -14.88
N TRP A 274 -12.22 6.49 -15.18
CA TRP A 274 -11.28 6.20 -16.26
C TRP A 274 -10.48 4.93 -15.98
N GLY A 275 -9.97 4.77 -14.74
CA GLY A 275 -9.24 3.56 -14.36
C GLY A 275 -10.08 2.30 -14.53
N PHE A 276 -11.31 2.30 -14.02
CA PHE A 276 -12.24 1.16 -14.18
C PHE A 276 -12.72 0.96 -15.62
N ALA A 277 -12.74 2.00 -16.46
CA ALA A 277 -13.08 1.85 -17.88
C ALA A 277 -11.96 1.17 -18.67
N ASN A 278 -10.70 1.47 -18.33
CA ASN A 278 -9.54 1.09 -19.14
C ASN A 278 -8.75 -0.11 -18.59
N TYR A 279 -8.89 -0.46 -17.31
CA TYR A 279 -8.09 -1.52 -16.68
C TYR A 279 -8.95 -2.57 -16.00
N SER A 280 -8.42 -3.79 -15.95
CA SER A 280 -8.96 -4.90 -15.18
C SER A 280 -7.84 -5.64 -14.45
N THR A 281 -8.17 -6.15 -13.26
CA THR A 281 -7.27 -7.00 -12.48
C THR A 281 -7.66 -8.45 -12.69
N VAL A 282 -6.73 -9.22 -13.22
CA VAL A 282 -6.91 -10.64 -13.55
C VAL A 282 -6.00 -11.47 -12.66
N THR A 283 -6.51 -12.60 -12.18
CA THR A 283 -5.68 -13.64 -11.56
C THR A 283 -5.33 -14.65 -12.64
N PRO A 284 -4.08 -14.67 -13.14
CA PRO A 284 -3.69 -15.60 -14.17
C PRO A 284 -3.88 -17.04 -13.69
N ARG A 285 -4.35 -17.91 -14.57
CA ARG A 285 -4.40 -19.34 -14.30
C ARG A 285 -3.12 -19.96 -14.80
N ILE A 286 -2.42 -20.66 -13.91
CA ILE A 286 -1.28 -21.48 -14.27
C ILE A 286 -1.84 -22.87 -14.56
N ASP A 287 -1.49 -23.43 -15.69
CA ASP A 287 -1.86 -24.81 -16.02
C ASP A 287 -1.19 -25.77 -15.02
N PRO A 288 -1.96 -26.54 -14.25
CA PRO A 288 -1.40 -27.47 -13.27
C PRO A 288 -0.44 -28.50 -13.89
N SER A 289 -0.61 -28.83 -15.17
CA SER A 289 0.26 -29.78 -15.88
C SER A 289 1.71 -29.27 -16.05
N LEU A 290 1.92 -27.96 -15.93
CA LEU A 290 3.25 -27.35 -15.97
C LEU A 290 3.99 -27.46 -14.62
N ILE A 291 3.29 -27.82 -13.53
CA ILE A 291 3.89 -28.01 -12.20
C ILE A 291 4.23 -29.50 -12.04
N THR A 292 5.44 -29.84 -12.44
CA THR A 292 5.94 -31.22 -12.34
C THR A 292 6.78 -31.41 -11.09
N ASP A 293 7.00 -32.66 -10.71
CA ASP A 293 7.86 -33.02 -9.58
C ASP A 293 9.30 -32.58 -9.82
N VAL A 294 9.93 -32.05 -8.77
CA VAL A 294 11.35 -31.69 -8.76
C VAL A 294 12.12 -32.76 -8.03
N ALA A 295 13.16 -33.32 -8.65
CA ALA A 295 13.99 -34.35 -8.06
C ALA A 295 14.75 -33.84 -6.83
N VAL A 296 14.84 -34.67 -5.77
CA VAL A 296 15.57 -34.34 -4.52
C VAL A 296 16.77 -35.24 -4.37
N ILE A 297 17.96 -34.72 -4.64
CA ILE A 297 19.20 -35.45 -4.56
C ILE A 297 19.59 -35.66 -3.07
N GLY A 298 19.70 -36.92 -2.66
CA GLY A 298 20.09 -37.28 -1.28
C GLY A 298 19.00 -37.04 -0.24
N GLY A 299 17.75 -36.96 -0.62
CA GLY A 299 16.58 -36.79 0.25
C GLY A 299 15.94 -38.11 0.66
N VAL A 300 15.16 -38.10 1.74
CA VAL A 300 14.32 -39.23 2.15
C VAL A 300 13.16 -39.48 1.20
N ALA A 301 12.70 -38.44 0.52
CA ALA A 301 11.83 -38.50 -0.64
C ALA A 301 12.69 -38.23 -1.89
N ASP A 302 12.39 -38.92 -2.99
CA ASP A 302 13.15 -38.78 -4.24
C ASP A 302 12.68 -37.58 -5.06
N TYR A 303 11.48 -37.07 -4.75
CA TYR A 303 10.85 -35.93 -5.39
C TYR A 303 10.12 -35.07 -4.37
N VAL A 304 9.92 -33.80 -4.71
CA VAL A 304 9.00 -32.86 -4.06
C VAL A 304 8.07 -32.29 -5.11
N HIS A 305 6.75 -32.37 -4.85
CA HIS A 305 5.75 -31.71 -5.70
C HIS A 305 5.63 -30.24 -5.31
N PRO A 306 6.01 -29.30 -6.21
CA PRO A 306 5.97 -27.89 -5.87
C PRO A 306 4.55 -27.35 -5.70
N ALA A 307 4.41 -26.31 -4.88
CA ALA A 307 3.16 -25.58 -4.71
C ALA A 307 3.31 -24.13 -5.11
N LEU A 308 2.28 -23.57 -5.72
CA LEU A 308 2.17 -22.13 -5.95
C LEU A 308 1.77 -21.46 -4.64
N PRO A 309 2.46 -20.39 -4.22
CA PRO A 309 1.90 -19.49 -3.24
C PRO A 309 0.62 -18.87 -3.80
N LYS A 310 -0.21 -18.30 -2.94
CA LYS A 310 -1.48 -17.67 -3.31
C LYS A 310 -1.29 -16.85 -4.60
N ALA A 311 -2.05 -17.18 -5.64
CA ALA A 311 -1.94 -16.54 -6.95
C ALA A 311 -2.10 -15.02 -6.81
N ALA A 312 -1.09 -14.27 -7.21
CA ALA A 312 -1.17 -12.83 -7.24
C ALA A 312 -1.88 -12.37 -8.53
N SER A 313 -2.61 -11.28 -8.40
CA SER A 313 -3.34 -10.70 -9.51
C SER A 313 -2.44 -9.72 -10.27
N VAL A 314 -2.64 -9.62 -11.58
CA VAL A 314 -1.96 -8.67 -12.46
C VAL A 314 -2.96 -7.66 -13.01
N LEU A 315 -2.51 -6.43 -13.20
CA LEU A 315 -3.32 -5.35 -13.78
C LEU A 315 -3.00 -5.24 -15.28
N VAL A 316 -4.02 -5.36 -16.11
CA VAL A 316 -3.91 -5.25 -17.58
C VAL A 316 -4.91 -4.24 -18.13
N LYS A 317 -4.67 -3.74 -19.34
CA LYS A 317 -5.69 -2.98 -20.08
C LYS A 317 -6.86 -3.90 -20.42
N LYS A 318 -8.07 -3.37 -20.37
CA LYS A 318 -9.26 -4.11 -20.79
C LYS A 318 -9.16 -4.50 -22.27
N GLY A 319 -9.50 -5.75 -22.56
CA GLY A 319 -9.36 -6.36 -23.87
C GLY A 319 -8.03 -7.11 -24.07
N ASP A 320 -7.09 -6.96 -23.14
CA ASP A 320 -5.82 -7.69 -23.18
C ASP A 320 -5.80 -8.94 -22.27
N GLU A 321 -6.90 -9.21 -21.55
CA GLU A 321 -6.98 -10.32 -20.58
C GLU A 321 -6.66 -11.67 -21.25
N GLY A 322 -7.11 -11.87 -22.48
CA GLY A 322 -6.86 -13.10 -23.24
C GLY A 322 -5.45 -13.23 -23.83
N LYS A 323 -4.64 -12.16 -23.76
CA LYS A 323 -3.24 -12.15 -24.24
C LYS A 323 -2.24 -12.53 -23.17
N ILE A 324 -2.70 -12.73 -21.92
CA ILE A 324 -1.85 -13.12 -20.79
C ILE A 324 -1.34 -14.53 -21.04
N LYS A 325 -0.03 -14.70 -20.98
CA LYS A 325 0.65 -16.01 -21.02
C LYS A 325 1.29 -16.27 -19.67
N THR A 326 1.37 -17.55 -19.32
CA THR A 326 2.03 -18.01 -18.11
C THR A 326 3.04 -19.07 -18.48
N ASP A 327 4.29 -18.80 -18.22
CA ASP A 327 5.40 -19.73 -18.39
C ASP A 327 5.89 -20.19 -17.03
N VAL A 328 6.26 -21.47 -16.91
CA VAL A 328 6.75 -22.07 -15.67
C VAL A 328 8.17 -22.55 -15.87
N GLU A 329 9.08 -22.10 -15.04
CA GLU A 329 10.47 -22.55 -14.99
C GLU A 329 10.70 -23.24 -13.64
N LEU A 330 10.91 -24.56 -13.64
CA LEU A 330 11.25 -25.35 -12.46
C LEU A 330 12.72 -25.74 -12.46
N CYS A 331 13.30 -25.86 -11.28
CA CYS A 331 14.59 -26.52 -11.10
C CYS A 331 14.48 -27.98 -11.58
N ILE A 332 15.51 -28.48 -12.23
CA ILE A 332 15.56 -29.89 -12.64
C ILE A 332 15.69 -30.78 -11.40
N ASP A 333 16.56 -30.38 -10.46
CA ASP A 333 16.76 -31.03 -9.19
C ASP A 333 17.14 -30.03 -8.08
N VAL A 334 17.06 -30.48 -6.83
CA VAL A 334 17.53 -29.78 -5.64
C VAL A 334 18.22 -30.74 -4.70
N LYS A 335 19.22 -30.27 -3.94
CA LYS A 335 19.91 -31.08 -2.93
C LYS A 335 19.17 -31.02 -1.59
N ALA A 336 19.03 -32.16 -0.95
CA ALA A 336 18.55 -32.26 0.43
C ALA A 336 19.57 -31.69 1.44
N PRO A 337 19.11 -31.08 2.57
CA PRO A 337 17.70 -30.94 2.95
C PRO A 337 16.99 -29.85 2.15
N VAL A 338 15.72 -30.07 1.83
CA VAL A 338 14.83 -29.05 1.24
C VAL A 338 14.00 -28.47 2.39
N GLU A 339 13.96 -27.18 2.51
CA GLU A 339 13.16 -26.49 3.53
C GLU A 339 11.75 -26.18 3.02
N LYS A 340 10.78 -26.20 3.94
CA LYS A 340 9.43 -25.69 3.62
C LYS A 340 9.52 -24.23 3.21
N GLY A 341 8.94 -23.89 2.04
CA GLY A 341 9.01 -22.53 1.46
C GLY A 341 10.24 -22.28 0.59
N GLN A 342 11.17 -23.25 0.48
CA GLN A 342 12.30 -23.13 -0.44
C GLN A 342 11.81 -22.95 -1.88
N VAL A 343 12.42 -22.02 -2.60
CA VAL A 343 12.08 -21.74 -4.02
C VAL A 343 12.58 -22.91 -4.88
N LEU A 344 11.67 -23.51 -5.64
CA LEU A 344 11.92 -24.61 -6.57
C LEU A 344 11.79 -24.18 -8.02
N GLY A 345 11.35 -22.95 -8.25
CA GLY A 345 11.15 -22.41 -9.58
C GLY A 345 10.37 -21.10 -9.55
N LYS A 346 9.93 -20.67 -10.69
CA LYS A 346 9.12 -19.45 -10.83
C LYS A 346 8.08 -19.60 -11.94
N ALA A 347 6.95 -18.93 -11.77
CA ALA A 347 5.97 -18.70 -12.81
C ALA A 347 6.11 -17.26 -13.29
N VAL A 348 6.33 -17.07 -14.59
CA VAL A 348 6.44 -15.76 -15.23
C VAL A 348 5.13 -15.48 -15.96
N ILE A 349 4.55 -14.32 -15.66
CA ILE A 349 3.33 -13.85 -16.31
C ILE A 349 3.72 -12.76 -17.30
N SER A 350 3.36 -12.95 -18.57
CA SER A 350 3.67 -12.00 -19.64
C SER A 350 2.40 -11.55 -20.37
N LEU A 351 2.46 -10.34 -20.92
CA LEU A 351 1.48 -9.76 -21.82
C LEU A 351 2.17 -9.46 -23.14
N GLY A 352 1.98 -10.32 -24.13
CA GLY A 352 2.87 -10.34 -25.29
C GLY A 352 4.29 -10.67 -24.86
N ASP A 353 5.25 -9.78 -25.19
CA ASP A 353 6.66 -9.94 -24.81
C ASP A 353 7.01 -9.22 -23.48
N GLU A 354 6.07 -8.46 -22.89
CA GLU A 354 6.30 -7.74 -21.64
C GLU A 354 6.01 -8.64 -20.43
N LYS A 355 7.02 -8.82 -19.55
CA LYS A 355 6.83 -9.47 -18.26
C LYS A 355 6.04 -8.53 -17.31
N ILE A 356 4.85 -8.97 -16.90
CA ILE A 356 3.94 -8.21 -16.03
C ILE A 356 3.84 -8.75 -14.61
N GLY A 357 4.43 -9.93 -14.34
CA GLY A 357 4.48 -10.53 -13.01
C GLY A 357 5.41 -11.73 -12.95
N GLU A 358 5.89 -12.04 -11.74
CA GLU A 358 6.68 -13.23 -11.45
C GLU A 358 6.34 -13.74 -10.05
N TYR A 359 6.20 -15.06 -9.90
CA TYR A 359 5.84 -15.69 -8.64
C TYR A 359 6.74 -16.88 -8.37
N ASN A 360 7.24 -16.97 -7.15
CA ASN A 360 8.01 -18.12 -6.72
C ASN A 360 7.11 -19.35 -6.57
N ILE A 361 7.58 -20.45 -7.11
CA ILE A 361 7.05 -21.79 -6.90
C ILE A 361 7.88 -22.42 -5.81
N ILE A 362 7.24 -22.94 -4.76
CA ILE A 362 7.92 -23.29 -3.51
C ILE A 362 7.66 -24.75 -3.10
N ALA A 363 8.55 -25.28 -2.26
CA ALA A 363 8.34 -26.55 -1.57
C ALA A 363 7.25 -26.40 -0.49
N PRO A 364 6.11 -27.13 -0.55
CA PRO A 364 5.04 -27.03 0.44
C PRO A 364 5.43 -27.65 1.79
N GLU A 365 6.40 -28.57 1.79
CA GLU A 365 6.91 -29.29 2.95
C GLU A 365 8.42 -29.47 2.87
N ALA A 366 9.03 -29.78 4.01
CA ALA A 366 10.47 -30.03 4.09
C ALA A 366 10.78 -31.48 3.69
N VAL A 367 11.93 -31.70 3.01
CA VAL A 367 12.50 -33.03 2.74
C VAL A 367 13.87 -33.12 3.41
N ARG A 368 13.99 -33.91 4.45
CA ARG A 368 15.27 -34.11 5.13
C ARG A 368 16.27 -34.90 4.30
N ALA A 369 17.56 -34.68 4.54
CA ALA A 369 18.61 -35.48 3.92
C ALA A 369 18.58 -36.93 4.43
N LEU A 370 19.01 -37.86 3.57
CA LEU A 370 19.21 -39.24 3.94
C LEU A 370 20.32 -39.37 5.00
N THR A 371 20.04 -40.14 6.04
CA THR A 371 21.07 -40.59 7.00
C THR A 371 21.64 -41.92 6.55
N PHE A 372 22.79 -42.32 7.14
CA PHE A 372 23.36 -43.67 6.91
C PHE A 372 22.34 -44.78 7.18
N LYS A 373 21.53 -44.63 8.21
CA LYS A 373 20.47 -45.58 8.57
C LYS A 373 19.41 -45.70 7.46
N ASP A 374 18.99 -44.57 6.88
CA ASP A 374 18.01 -44.56 5.78
C ASP A 374 18.56 -45.28 4.54
N ILE A 375 19.84 -45.04 4.20
CA ILE A 375 20.52 -45.70 3.08
C ILE A 375 20.61 -47.20 3.30
N PHE A 376 21.00 -47.61 4.51
CA PHE A 376 21.11 -49.03 4.88
C PHE A 376 19.76 -49.76 4.73
N PHE A 377 18.66 -49.18 5.23
CA PHE A 377 17.33 -49.78 5.08
C PHE A 377 16.82 -49.78 3.65
N ARG A 378 17.14 -48.77 2.85
CA ARG A 378 16.82 -48.76 1.40
C ARG A 378 17.53 -49.89 0.66
N LEU A 379 18.83 -50.14 0.95
CA LEU A 379 19.58 -51.23 0.35
C LEU A 379 19.02 -52.60 0.74
N LEU A 380 18.70 -52.81 2.03
CA LEU A 380 18.09 -54.09 2.49
C LEU A 380 16.74 -54.33 1.76
N LYS A 381 15.91 -53.30 1.60
CA LYS A 381 14.64 -53.45 0.91
C LYS A 381 14.77 -53.69 -0.60
N ALA A 382 15.85 -53.24 -1.22
CA ALA A 382 16.14 -53.49 -2.64
C ALA A 382 16.71 -54.88 -2.91
N LEU A 383 17.23 -55.56 -1.86
CA LEU A 383 17.80 -56.92 -1.93
C LEU A 383 16.80 -58.03 -1.53
N ALA A 384 15.67 -57.67 -0.93
CA ALA A 384 14.55 -58.54 -0.58
C ALA A 384 13.50 -58.60 -1.66
#